data_edae430c8e7f533811358643bb406069
#
_entry.id   edae430c8e7f533811358643bb406069
#
_cell.length_a   1.000
_cell.length_b   1.000
_cell.length_c   1.000
_cell.angle_alpha   90.00
_cell.angle_beta   90.00
_cell.angle_gamma   90.00
#
_symmetry.space_group_name_H-M   'P 1'
#
loop_
_entity.id
_entity.type
_entity.pdbx_description
1 polymer ?
#
loop_
_entity_poly.entity_id
_entity_poly.type
_entity_poly.pdbx_seq_one_letter_code
_entity_poly.pdbx_strand_id
1 'polypeptide(L)'
;MYQALYRKWRPKTFDEVVGQQHITDTLKNQIISGRLSHAYLFIGTRGTGKTTCARILAKALNCQSPVNGNPCCKCPACLGIDDGSVLDVVEIDAASNNGVDNVRQLRDEAVFSPVSVKKRVYIIDEVHMLSPPAFNALLKILEEPPEHLTFILATTELNKVPATILSRCQRHSFKRLDASVIAKHLMYIASQEHFELEENAAALIAGLSEGGMRDALSLLDQCSGHERIDTDTVYSVMGLTGNRRTALLMDHTIRRDTDSALALFSELWKDGKDPVTALTELNALQRDCLMISVAPKTGLDLVSGAYSPELLRSLTGKLTKAELISRIDTVASYIIKIKDSKSPRLIAELCIISLCDPALVEDVAALRARIARLEASLTKRPVFDIPDDYDEPAPRRFESEKADDEPEDDLDLSQFDEYQPEDDLLDRPVGALNPDAPENADELPQDSASLWKLILESAEASLPVGLIPILADPAKTLCCIDASSMKLFVEPGLFFNMIKSQDVILRLRSAASQVTGRSLAVTVEEAEAAPSADKKPTRDINELKNFKETRFI
;
A
#
# COMPACT_ATOMS: atom_id res chain seq x y z
N MET A 1 13.23 -39.13 3.95
CA MET A 1 13.65 -37.72 3.81
C MET A 1 12.49 -36.86 4.28
N TYR A 2 12.70 -35.90 5.19
CA TYR A 2 11.66 -35.02 5.68
C TYR A 2 11.10 -34.15 4.55
N GLN A 3 9.78 -34.03 4.48
CA GLN A 3 9.08 -33.19 3.51
C GLN A 3 8.17 -32.21 4.25
N ALA A 4 8.33 -30.93 3.98
CA ALA A 4 7.54 -29.87 4.60
C ALA A 4 6.03 -30.07 4.43
N LEU A 5 5.24 -29.78 5.47
CA LEU A 5 3.81 -30.04 5.53
C LEU A 5 3.05 -29.41 4.34
N TYR A 6 3.40 -28.19 3.94
CA TYR A 6 2.75 -27.52 2.81
C TYR A 6 2.99 -28.23 1.45
N ARG A 7 4.04 -29.09 1.34
CA ARG A 7 4.27 -29.93 0.16
C ARG A 7 3.58 -31.27 0.29
N LYS A 8 3.67 -31.92 1.46
CA LYS A 8 3.08 -33.24 1.77
C LYS A 8 1.56 -33.18 1.65
N TRP A 9 0.93 -32.13 2.20
CA TRP A 9 -0.52 -31.91 2.23
C TRP A 9 -1.03 -31.04 1.07
N ARG A 10 -0.27 -30.95 -0.03
CA ARG A 10 -0.74 -30.25 -1.21
C ARG A 10 -1.90 -31.01 -1.85
N PRO A 11 -3.09 -30.40 -2.03
CA PRO A 11 -4.25 -31.03 -2.66
C PRO A 11 -3.90 -31.66 -4.02
N LYS A 12 -4.36 -32.88 -4.24
CA LYS A 12 -4.16 -33.63 -5.49
C LYS A 12 -5.39 -33.63 -6.38
N THR A 13 -6.57 -33.37 -5.81
CA THR A 13 -7.86 -33.29 -6.47
C THR A 13 -8.56 -31.98 -6.13
N PHE A 14 -9.55 -31.59 -6.94
CA PHE A 14 -10.35 -30.37 -6.64
C PHE A 14 -11.16 -30.49 -5.36
N ASP A 15 -11.57 -31.72 -4.98
CA ASP A 15 -12.36 -31.95 -3.77
C ASP A 15 -11.55 -31.77 -2.48
N GLU A 16 -10.22 -31.86 -2.56
CA GLU A 16 -9.31 -31.61 -1.45
C GLU A 16 -8.99 -30.12 -1.27
N VAL A 17 -9.34 -29.27 -2.25
CA VAL A 17 -9.08 -27.82 -2.18
C VAL A 17 -10.06 -27.15 -1.23
N VAL A 18 -9.53 -26.60 -0.15
CA VAL A 18 -10.34 -26.00 0.93
C VAL A 18 -10.73 -24.57 0.57
N GLY A 19 -12.01 -24.22 0.80
CA GLY A 19 -12.51 -22.83 0.78
C GLY A 19 -12.66 -22.18 -0.59
N GLN A 20 -12.44 -22.91 -1.72
CA GLN A 20 -12.52 -22.38 -3.08
C GLN A 20 -13.59 -23.09 -3.95
N GLN A 21 -14.70 -23.56 -3.34
CA GLN A 21 -15.73 -24.37 -4.01
C GLN A 21 -16.27 -23.71 -5.29
N HIS A 22 -16.47 -22.39 -5.30
CA HIS A 22 -16.95 -21.64 -6.46
C HIS A 22 -16.02 -21.76 -7.70
N ILE A 23 -14.72 -21.97 -7.49
CA ILE A 23 -13.74 -22.18 -8.57
C ILE A 23 -13.68 -23.67 -8.93
N THR A 24 -13.50 -24.54 -7.92
CA THR A 24 -13.34 -25.97 -8.14
C THR A 24 -14.56 -26.58 -8.83
N ASP A 25 -15.78 -26.19 -8.47
CA ASP A 25 -17.01 -26.67 -9.11
C ASP A 25 -17.12 -26.16 -10.56
N THR A 26 -16.74 -24.91 -10.82
CA THR A 26 -16.72 -24.38 -12.18
C THR A 26 -15.74 -25.15 -13.06
N LEU A 27 -14.51 -25.41 -12.59
CA LEU A 27 -13.50 -26.14 -13.33
C LEU A 27 -13.89 -27.60 -13.55
N LYS A 28 -14.46 -28.29 -12.53
CA LYS A 28 -15.01 -29.65 -12.66
C LYS A 28 -16.09 -29.73 -13.75
N ASN A 29 -17.05 -28.79 -13.71
CA ASN A 29 -18.13 -28.75 -14.70
C ASN A 29 -17.62 -28.51 -16.13
N GLN A 30 -16.58 -27.67 -16.31
CA GLN A 30 -15.95 -27.47 -17.61
C GLN A 30 -15.28 -28.73 -18.14
N ILE A 31 -14.57 -29.47 -17.28
CA ILE A 31 -13.94 -30.74 -17.63
C ILE A 31 -14.99 -31.77 -18.02
N ILE A 32 -16.08 -31.90 -17.25
CA ILE A 32 -17.17 -32.85 -17.52
C ILE A 32 -17.88 -32.51 -18.84
N SER A 33 -18.15 -31.23 -19.09
CA SER A 33 -18.84 -30.77 -20.30
C SER A 33 -17.96 -30.68 -21.54
N GLY A 34 -16.63 -30.79 -21.38
CA GLY A 34 -15.67 -30.61 -22.46
C GLY A 34 -15.52 -29.15 -22.95
N ARG A 35 -16.14 -28.17 -22.25
CA ARG A 35 -16.08 -26.74 -22.60
C ARG A 35 -14.89 -26.06 -21.94
N LEU A 36 -13.71 -26.38 -22.45
CA LEU A 36 -12.44 -25.90 -21.91
C LEU A 36 -12.03 -24.58 -22.58
N SER A 37 -11.48 -23.66 -21.79
CA SER A 37 -10.83 -22.47 -22.31
C SER A 37 -9.38 -22.76 -22.73
N HIS A 38 -8.88 -22.05 -23.72
CA HIS A 38 -7.46 -22.11 -24.10
C HIS A 38 -6.55 -21.38 -23.10
N ALA A 39 -7.10 -20.43 -22.31
CA ALA A 39 -6.34 -19.68 -21.32
C ALA A 39 -7.17 -19.42 -20.07
N TYR A 40 -6.59 -19.68 -18.92
CA TYR A 40 -7.12 -19.42 -17.59
C TYR A 40 -6.23 -18.41 -16.87
N LEU A 41 -6.83 -17.49 -16.10
CA LEU A 41 -6.10 -16.58 -15.24
C LEU A 41 -6.61 -16.72 -13.79
N PHE A 42 -5.74 -17.19 -12.90
CA PHE A 42 -5.99 -17.37 -11.48
C PHE A 42 -5.46 -16.18 -10.71
N ILE A 43 -6.35 -15.47 -10.02
CA ILE A 43 -6.09 -14.20 -9.35
C ILE A 43 -6.33 -14.39 -7.86
N GLY A 44 -5.45 -13.88 -7.00
CA GLY A 44 -5.65 -13.92 -5.54
C GLY A 44 -4.35 -13.80 -4.76
N THR A 45 -4.45 -13.59 -3.46
CA THR A 45 -3.29 -13.46 -2.58
C THR A 45 -2.45 -14.73 -2.54
N ARG A 46 -1.21 -14.62 -2.07
CA ARG A 46 -0.30 -15.76 -1.91
C ARG A 46 -0.93 -16.81 -0.97
N GLY A 47 -0.64 -18.08 -1.20
CA GLY A 47 -1.07 -19.17 -0.31
C GLY A 47 -2.53 -19.63 -0.46
N THR A 48 -3.35 -19.02 -1.34
CA THR A 48 -4.79 -19.33 -1.52
C THR A 48 -5.10 -20.54 -2.42
N GLY A 49 -4.07 -21.17 -3.02
CA GLY A 49 -4.24 -22.40 -3.80
C GLY A 49 -4.18 -22.23 -5.32
N LYS A 50 -3.80 -21.07 -5.88
CA LYS A 50 -3.72 -20.80 -7.32
C LYS A 50 -2.89 -21.84 -8.08
N THR A 51 -1.62 -21.98 -7.75
CA THR A 51 -0.69 -22.91 -8.40
C THR A 51 -1.08 -24.37 -8.16
N THR A 52 -1.70 -24.68 -7.01
CA THR A 52 -2.25 -26.02 -6.72
C THR A 52 -3.41 -26.35 -7.65
N CYS A 53 -4.40 -25.45 -7.78
CA CYS A 53 -5.51 -25.63 -8.72
C CYS A 53 -5.03 -25.68 -10.19
N ALA A 54 -3.97 -24.92 -10.54
CA ALA A 54 -3.36 -24.98 -11.87
C ALA A 54 -2.80 -26.37 -12.18
N ARG A 55 -2.08 -26.99 -11.25
CA ARG A 55 -1.57 -28.36 -11.39
C ARG A 55 -2.68 -29.40 -11.44
N ILE A 56 -3.72 -29.26 -10.60
CA ILE A 56 -4.89 -30.15 -10.62
C ILE A 56 -5.60 -30.05 -11.97
N LEU A 57 -5.78 -28.84 -12.50
CA LEU A 57 -6.39 -28.62 -13.82
C LEU A 57 -5.55 -29.27 -14.92
N ALA A 58 -4.24 -29.05 -14.92
CA ALA A 58 -3.33 -29.66 -15.90
C ALA A 58 -3.40 -31.20 -15.87
N LYS A 59 -3.46 -31.80 -14.66
CA LYS A 59 -3.69 -33.25 -14.51
C LYS A 59 -5.06 -33.69 -15.02
N ALA A 60 -6.11 -32.96 -14.70
CA ALA A 60 -7.47 -33.31 -15.10
C ALA A 60 -7.69 -33.25 -16.61
N LEU A 61 -7.10 -32.25 -17.29
CA LEU A 61 -7.09 -32.12 -18.75
C LEU A 61 -6.41 -33.30 -19.45
N ASN A 62 -5.37 -33.85 -18.83
CA ASN A 62 -4.54 -34.90 -19.37
C ASN A 62 -4.86 -36.31 -18.80
N CYS A 63 -5.78 -36.38 -17.85
CA CYS A 63 -6.13 -37.65 -17.21
C CYS A 63 -6.79 -38.62 -18.19
N GLN A 64 -6.39 -39.89 -18.09
CA GLN A 64 -6.98 -40.96 -18.92
C GLN A 64 -8.37 -41.34 -18.44
N SER A 65 -8.63 -41.24 -17.13
CA SER A 65 -9.88 -41.68 -16.49
C SER A 65 -10.29 -40.66 -15.42
N PRO A 66 -10.74 -39.43 -15.79
CA PRO A 66 -11.20 -38.46 -14.83
C PRO A 66 -12.49 -38.94 -14.17
N VAL A 67 -12.65 -38.68 -12.86
CA VAL A 67 -13.85 -39.04 -12.08
C VAL A 67 -14.50 -37.74 -11.59
N ASN A 68 -15.73 -37.48 -12.01
CA ASN A 68 -16.47 -36.25 -11.64
C ASN A 68 -15.64 -34.95 -11.84
N GLY A 69 -14.89 -34.87 -12.94
CA GLY A 69 -14.02 -33.72 -13.23
C GLY A 69 -12.70 -33.70 -12.47
N ASN A 70 -12.46 -34.61 -11.52
CA ASN A 70 -11.18 -34.74 -10.82
C ASN A 70 -10.20 -35.63 -11.59
N PRO A 71 -8.87 -35.38 -11.49
CA PRO A 71 -7.86 -36.31 -12.00
C PRO A 71 -7.88 -37.61 -11.18
N CYS A 72 -7.63 -38.75 -11.81
CA CYS A 72 -7.60 -40.04 -11.12
C CYS A 72 -6.38 -40.26 -10.21
N CYS A 73 -5.34 -39.42 -10.34
CA CYS A 73 -4.07 -39.47 -9.60
C CYS A 73 -3.33 -40.83 -9.64
N LYS A 74 -3.67 -41.72 -10.58
CA LYS A 74 -3.11 -43.09 -10.70
C LYS A 74 -2.63 -43.43 -12.09
N CYS A 75 -3.12 -42.76 -13.14
CA CYS A 75 -2.67 -43.03 -14.51
C CYS A 75 -1.27 -42.44 -14.78
N PRO A 76 -0.56 -42.93 -15.81
CA PRO A 76 0.79 -42.47 -16.12
C PRO A 76 0.89 -40.95 -16.32
N ALA A 77 -0.12 -40.33 -16.96
CA ALA A 77 -0.16 -38.89 -17.15
C ALA A 77 -0.26 -38.13 -15.79
N CYS A 78 -1.13 -38.58 -14.87
CA CYS A 78 -1.24 -37.95 -13.56
C CYS A 78 0.03 -38.07 -12.73
N LEU A 79 0.65 -39.26 -12.72
CA LEU A 79 1.87 -39.51 -11.96
C LEU A 79 3.05 -38.74 -12.56
N GLY A 80 3.19 -38.75 -13.88
CA GLY A 80 4.27 -38.05 -14.56
C GLY A 80 4.15 -36.52 -14.49
N ILE A 81 2.94 -35.94 -14.32
CA ILE A 81 2.76 -34.51 -14.05
C ILE A 81 3.14 -34.20 -12.60
N ASP A 82 2.83 -35.09 -11.65
CA ASP A 82 3.16 -34.87 -10.24
C ASP A 82 4.68 -34.94 -9.98
N ASP A 83 5.41 -35.85 -10.67
CA ASP A 83 6.85 -36.00 -10.54
C ASP A 83 7.67 -35.14 -11.52
N GLY A 84 6.99 -34.45 -12.47
CA GLY A 84 7.61 -33.56 -13.44
C GLY A 84 8.28 -34.26 -14.62
N SER A 85 8.00 -35.57 -14.87
CA SER A 85 8.56 -36.32 -15.99
C SER A 85 7.86 -36.06 -17.33
N VAL A 86 6.63 -35.50 -17.30
CA VAL A 86 5.87 -35.12 -18.50
C VAL A 86 6.34 -33.77 -19.02
N LEU A 87 7.09 -33.76 -20.13
CA LEU A 87 7.62 -32.52 -20.73
C LEU A 87 6.54 -31.60 -21.36
N ASP A 88 5.36 -32.15 -21.64
CA ASP A 88 4.25 -31.38 -22.22
C ASP A 88 3.49 -30.53 -21.18
N VAL A 89 3.79 -30.68 -19.89
CA VAL A 89 3.25 -29.84 -18.82
C VAL A 89 4.39 -29.11 -18.11
N VAL A 90 4.55 -27.84 -18.43
CA VAL A 90 5.66 -27.01 -17.95
C VAL A 90 5.15 -25.98 -16.97
N GLU A 91 5.76 -25.92 -15.79
CA GLU A 91 5.51 -24.89 -14.79
C GLU A 91 6.70 -23.92 -14.74
N ILE A 92 6.41 -22.64 -14.91
CA ILE A 92 7.39 -21.56 -14.99
C ILE A 92 7.03 -20.51 -13.94
N ASP A 93 7.99 -20.16 -13.12
CA ASP A 93 7.92 -19.00 -12.26
C ASP A 93 8.42 -17.78 -13.04
N ALA A 94 7.53 -16.83 -13.31
CA ALA A 94 7.86 -15.61 -14.04
C ALA A 94 8.80 -14.68 -13.25
N ALA A 95 8.93 -14.83 -11.93
CA ALA A 95 9.90 -14.06 -11.14
C ALA A 95 11.33 -14.46 -11.51
N SER A 96 11.56 -15.74 -11.79
CA SER A 96 12.86 -16.28 -12.20
C SER A 96 13.07 -16.25 -13.72
N ASN A 97 11.98 -16.23 -14.52
CA ASN A 97 11.99 -16.36 -15.98
C ASN A 97 11.18 -15.23 -16.65
N ASN A 98 11.53 -13.97 -16.39
CA ASN A 98 10.78 -12.79 -16.87
C ASN A 98 11.18 -12.32 -18.29
N GLY A 99 12.22 -12.94 -18.88
CA GLY A 99 12.80 -12.52 -20.15
C GLY A 99 11.91 -12.82 -21.37
N VAL A 100 11.98 -11.96 -22.38
CA VAL A 100 11.24 -12.14 -23.63
C VAL A 100 11.67 -13.40 -24.39
N ASP A 101 12.92 -13.81 -24.29
CA ASP A 101 13.44 -14.97 -25.03
C ASP A 101 12.89 -16.28 -24.47
N ASN A 102 12.69 -16.37 -23.15
CA ASN A 102 12.04 -17.52 -22.55
C ASN A 102 10.59 -17.68 -23.07
N VAL A 103 9.84 -16.59 -23.16
CA VAL A 103 8.46 -16.62 -23.66
C VAL A 103 8.41 -16.88 -25.18
N ARG A 104 9.40 -16.38 -25.95
CA ARG A 104 9.53 -16.71 -27.39
C ARG A 104 9.81 -18.19 -27.61
N GLN A 105 10.70 -18.77 -26.82
CA GLN A 105 10.97 -20.20 -26.86
C GLN A 105 9.69 -21.01 -26.58
N LEU A 106 8.96 -20.68 -25.53
CA LEU A 106 7.67 -21.32 -25.24
C LEU A 106 6.67 -21.23 -26.39
N ARG A 107 6.58 -20.05 -27.02
CA ARG A 107 5.72 -19.84 -28.19
C ARG A 107 6.13 -20.76 -29.34
N ASP A 108 7.42 -20.85 -29.64
CA ASP A 108 7.92 -21.63 -30.75
C ASP A 108 7.76 -23.14 -30.49
N GLU A 109 7.91 -23.59 -29.24
CA GLU A 109 7.64 -24.98 -28.82
C GLU A 109 6.14 -25.32 -28.82
N ALA A 110 5.26 -24.34 -28.52
CA ALA A 110 3.83 -24.54 -28.39
C ALA A 110 3.11 -24.92 -29.70
N VAL A 111 3.74 -24.66 -30.85
CA VAL A 111 3.21 -25.02 -32.16
C VAL A 111 3.22 -26.56 -32.35
N PHE A 112 4.15 -27.26 -31.70
CA PHE A 112 4.25 -28.70 -31.82
C PHE A 112 3.22 -29.44 -30.97
N SER A 113 2.62 -30.48 -31.52
CA SER A 113 1.67 -31.33 -30.79
C SER A 113 2.36 -32.03 -29.60
N PRO A 114 1.63 -32.27 -28.49
CA PRO A 114 2.17 -32.97 -27.34
C PRO A 114 2.53 -34.41 -27.68
N VAL A 115 3.58 -34.93 -27.04
CA VAL A 115 4.12 -36.28 -27.34
C VAL A 115 3.50 -37.34 -26.42
N SER A 116 3.31 -37.00 -25.13
CA SER A 116 2.98 -37.98 -24.09
C SER A 116 1.58 -37.84 -23.50
N VAL A 117 0.92 -36.71 -23.73
CA VAL A 117 -0.38 -36.36 -23.12
C VAL A 117 -1.34 -35.75 -24.15
N LYS A 118 -2.60 -35.50 -23.77
CA LYS A 118 -3.64 -34.98 -24.68
C LYS A 118 -3.46 -33.51 -25.00
N LYS A 119 -3.08 -32.73 -23.99
CA LYS A 119 -2.97 -31.26 -24.03
C LYS A 119 -1.60 -30.82 -23.55
N ARG A 120 -0.94 -29.94 -24.29
CA ARG A 120 0.21 -29.20 -23.79
C ARG A 120 -0.27 -28.09 -22.84
N VAL A 121 0.30 -28.02 -21.65
CA VAL A 121 -0.12 -27.06 -20.64
C VAL A 121 1.09 -26.25 -20.16
N TYR A 122 0.99 -24.93 -20.26
CA TYR A 122 1.93 -24.01 -19.65
C TYR A 122 1.30 -23.35 -18.43
N ILE A 123 1.88 -23.59 -17.26
CA ILE A 123 1.53 -22.93 -16.00
C ILE A 123 2.56 -21.83 -15.78
N ILE A 124 2.13 -20.57 -15.81
CA ILE A 124 3.00 -19.41 -15.55
C ILE A 124 2.57 -18.79 -14.23
N ASP A 125 3.36 -19.02 -13.19
CA ASP A 125 3.11 -18.44 -11.86
C ASP A 125 3.71 -17.03 -11.78
N GLU A 126 3.08 -16.17 -10.99
CA GLU A 126 3.39 -14.74 -10.80
C GLU A 126 3.59 -14.00 -12.15
N VAL A 127 2.65 -14.24 -13.09
CA VAL A 127 2.73 -13.74 -14.47
C VAL A 127 2.93 -12.23 -14.56
N HIS A 128 2.53 -11.45 -13.53
CA HIS A 128 2.73 -10.00 -13.46
C HIS A 128 4.22 -9.60 -13.41
N MET A 129 5.13 -10.53 -13.16
CA MET A 129 6.59 -10.31 -13.17
C MET A 129 7.20 -10.34 -14.57
N LEU A 130 6.44 -10.76 -15.59
CA LEU A 130 6.92 -10.75 -16.97
C LEU A 130 7.21 -9.33 -17.45
N SER A 131 8.27 -9.18 -18.23
CA SER A 131 8.59 -7.91 -18.89
C SER A 131 7.53 -7.53 -19.94
N PRO A 132 7.33 -6.24 -20.25
CA PRO A 132 6.39 -5.81 -21.31
C PRO A 132 6.65 -6.47 -22.68
N PRO A 133 7.90 -6.68 -23.14
CA PRO A 133 8.17 -7.45 -24.35
C PRO A 133 7.76 -8.91 -24.26
N ALA A 134 7.86 -9.54 -23.06
CA ALA A 134 7.43 -10.92 -22.84
C ALA A 134 5.90 -11.05 -22.90
N PHE A 135 5.15 -10.11 -22.33
CA PHE A 135 3.70 -10.04 -22.48
C PHE A 135 3.27 -9.93 -23.96
N ASN A 136 3.95 -9.08 -24.74
CA ASN A 136 3.67 -8.94 -26.17
C ASN A 136 3.97 -10.23 -26.97
N ALA A 137 4.98 -10.99 -26.56
CA ALA A 137 5.26 -12.31 -27.17
C ALA A 137 4.16 -13.32 -26.84
N LEU A 138 3.64 -13.30 -25.58
CA LEU A 138 2.56 -14.18 -25.13
C LEU A 138 1.23 -13.87 -25.83
N LEU A 139 0.93 -12.58 -26.12
CA LEU A 139 -0.30 -12.17 -26.80
C LEU A 139 -0.52 -12.87 -28.13
N LYS A 140 0.55 -13.04 -28.94
CA LYS A 140 0.43 -13.64 -30.28
C LYS A 140 -0.12 -15.06 -30.25
N ILE A 141 0.25 -15.86 -29.22
CA ILE A 141 -0.23 -17.24 -29.11
C ILE A 141 -1.58 -17.32 -28.36
N LEU A 142 -1.91 -16.32 -27.53
CA LEU A 142 -3.22 -16.25 -26.89
C LEU A 142 -4.33 -15.81 -27.87
N GLU A 143 -3.98 -15.12 -28.96
CA GLU A 143 -4.92 -14.71 -30.00
C GLU A 143 -5.29 -15.88 -30.93
N GLU A 144 -4.32 -16.69 -31.32
CA GLU A 144 -4.51 -17.83 -32.21
C GLU A 144 -3.90 -19.09 -31.59
N PRO A 145 -4.50 -19.60 -30.50
CA PRO A 145 -3.94 -20.75 -29.79
C PRO A 145 -4.16 -22.05 -30.56
N PRO A 146 -3.15 -22.94 -30.69
CA PRO A 146 -3.35 -24.29 -31.17
C PRO A 146 -4.37 -25.05 -30.31
N GLU A 147 -5.19 -25.91 -30.91
CA GLU A 147 -6.25 -26.66 -30.20
C GLU A 147 -5.73 -27.50 -29.03
N HIS A 148 -4.49 -28.00 -29.14
CA HIS A 148 -3.84 -28.85 -28.16
C HIS A 148 -3.23 -28.05 -26.98
N LEU A 149 -3.23 -26.72 -27.03
CA LEU A 149 -2.56 -25.87 -26.05
C LEU A 149 -3.53 -25.32 -25.00
N THR A 150 -3.07 -25.22 -23.77
CA THR A 150 -3.79 -24.54 -22.67
C THR A 150 -2.80 -23.76 -21.82
N PHE A 151 -3.07 -22.48 -21.62
CA PHE A 151 -2.35 -21.64 -20.68
C PHE A 151 -3.10 -21.55 -19.34
N ILE A 152 -2.34 -21.63 -18.24
CA ILE A 152 -2.84 -21.37 -16.90
C ILE A 152 -1.92 -20.32 -16.26
N LEU A 153 -2.38 -19.07 -16.25
CA LEU A 153 -1.65 -17.95 -15.69
C LEU A 153 -2.07 -17.74 -14.24
N ALA A 154 -1.15 -17.48 -13.33
CA ALA A 154 -1.46 -17.16 -11.96
C ALA A 154 -0.81 -15.82 -11.56
N THR A 155 -1.51 -15.00 -10.78
CA THR A 155 -1.01 -13.71 -10.32
C THR A 155 -1.52 -13.34 -8.93
N THR A 156 -0.69 -12.64 -8.18
CA THR A 156 -1.09 -11.95 -6.95
C THR A 156 -1.51 -10.50 -7.22
N GLU A 157 -1.08 -9.90 -8.34
CA GLU A 157 -1.30 -8.50 -8.67
C GLU A 157 -1.96 -8.32 -10.04
N LEU A 158 -3.30 -8.26 -10.04
CA LEU A 158 -4.09 -8.14 -11.27
C LEU A 158 -3.84 -6.83 -12.02
N ASN A 159 -3.60 -5.74 -11.30
CA ASN A 159 -3.39 -4.40 -11.85
C ASN A 159 -2.11 -4.27 -12.69
N LYS A 160 -1.13 -5.15 -12.49
CA LYS A 160 0.10 -5.20 -13.30
C LYS A 160 -0.03 -6.04 -14.57
N VAL A 161 -1.13 -6.79 -14.74
CA VAL A 161 -1.36 -7.61 -15.95
C VAL A 161 -2.06 -6.76 -17.02
N PRO A 162 -1.53 -6.68 -18.26
CA PRO A 162 -2.13 -5.90 -19.33
C PRO A 162 -3.58 -6.29 -19.64
N ALA A 163 -4.42 -5.28 -19.91
CA ALA A 163 -5.83 -5.50 -20.26
C ALA A 163 -6.03 -6.41 -21.50
N THR A 164 -5.07 -6.39 -22.41
CA THR A 164 -5.04 -7.24 -23.61
C THR A 164 -4.91 -8.73 -23.29
N ILE A 165 -4.17 -9.10 -22.23
CA ILE A 165 -4.11 -10.47 -21.69
C ILE A 165 -5.43 -10.80 -20.96
N LEU A 166 -5.92 -9.87 -20.13
CA LEU A 166 -7.13 -10.08 -19.33
C LEU A 166 -8.36 -10.37 -20.19
N SER A 167 -8.46 -9.79 -21.38
CA SER A 167 -9.61 -9.98 -22.30
C SER A 167 -9.60 -11.36 -22.99
N ARG A 168 -8.47 -12.07 -22.99
CA ARG A 168 -8.28 -13.38 -23.66
C ARG A 168 -8.26 -14.56 -22.70
N CYS A 169 -8.31 -14.29 -21.38
CA CYS A 169 -8.25 -15.31 -20.36
C CYS A 169 -9.58 -15.45 -19.61
N GLN A 170 -9.96 -16.67 -19.30
CA GLN A 170 -11.02 -16.93 -18.34
C GLN A 170 -10.53 -16.68 -16.93
N ARG A 171 -11.12 -15.71 -16.22
CA ARG A 171 -10.67 -15.24 -14.91
C ARG A 171 -11.34 -16.00 -13.78
N HIS A 172 -10.54 -16.43 -12.81
CA HIS A 172 -10.98 -17.08 -11.57
C HIS A 172 -10.33 -16.39 -10.36
N SER A 173 -11.16 -15.79 -9.49
CA SER A 173 -10.70 -15.04 -8.33
C SER A 173 -10.70 -15.91 -7.08
N PHE A 174 -9.52 -16.22 -6.57
CA PHE A 174 -9.30 -16.95 -5.32
C PHE A 174 -9.48 -15.99 -4.15
N LYS A 175 -10.35 -16.37 -3.23
CA LYS A 175 -10.62 -15.61 -2.00
C LYS A 175 -9.61 -15.97 -0.91
N ARG A 176 -9.36 -15.04 0.00
CA ARG A 176 -8.71 -15.38 1.26
C ARG A 176 -9.56 -16.40 2.00
N LEU A 177 -8.90 -17.35 2.65
CA LEU A 177 -9.61 -18.36 3.44
C LEU A 177 -9.97 -17.77 4.80
N ASP A 178 -11.17 -18.11 5.27
CA ASP A 178 -11.59 -17.75 6.62
C ASP A 178 -10.71 -18.44 7.66
N ALA A 179 -10.34 -17.74 8.73
CA ALA A 179 -9.48 -18.28 9.79
C ALA A 179 -10.08 -19.57 10.41
N SER A 180 -11.41 -19.64 10.56
CA SER A 180 -12.09 -20.83 11.07
C SER A 180 -11.94 -22.05 10.14
N VAL A 181 -11.90 -21.83 8.83
CA VAL A 181 -11.69 -22.89 7.82
C VAL A 181 -10.25 -23.39 7.87
N ILE A 182 -9.29 -22.45 7.98
CA ILE A 182 -7.87 -22.78 8.12
C ILE A 182 -7.64 -23.57 9.41
N ALA A 183 -8.13 -23.08 10.57
CA ALA A 183 -7.96 -23.74 11.86
C ALA A 183 -8.46 -25.18 11.85
N LYS A 184 -9.67 -25.44 11.29
CA LYS A 184 -10.21 -26.79 11.13
C LYS A 184 -9.31 -27.68 10.28
N HIS A 185 -8.77 -27.15 9.19
CA HIS A 185 -7.87 -27.91 8.33
C HIS A 185 -6.54 -28.21 9.01
N LEU A 186 -5.97 -27.26 9.79
CA LEU A 186 -4.77 -27.48 10.59
C LEU A 186 -4.99 -28.58 11.64
N MET A 187 -6.11 -28.58 12.35
CA MET A 187 -6.50 -29.62 13.31
C MET A 187 -6.59 -31.00 12.65
N TYR A 188 -7.19 -31.07 11.45
CA TYR A 188 -7.25 -32.30 10.67
C TYR A 188 -5.85 -32.80 10.33
N ILE A 189 -4.96 -31.95 9.82
CA ILE A 189 -3.59 -32.34 9.48
C ILE A 189 -2.79 -32.74 10.71
N ALA A 190 -2.90 -32.03 11.82
CA ALA A 190 -2.25 -32.37 13.09
C ALA A 190 -2.64 -33.78 13.56
N SER A 191 -3.93 -34.13 13.45
CA SER A 191 -4.42 -35.48 13.78
C SER A 191 -3.83 -36.57 12.88
N GLN A 192 -3.58 -36.29 11.59
CA GLN A 192 -2.98 -37.23 10.65
C GLN A 192 -1.45 -37.36 10.85
N GLU A 193 -0.80 -36.31 11.32
CA GLU A 193 0.65 -36.28 11.60
C GLU A 193 0.97 -36.70 13.03
N HIS A 194 -0.02 -37.04 13.85
CA HIS A 194 0.11 -37.55 15.22
C HIS A 194 0.75 -36.58 16.22
N PHE A 195 0.52 -35.26 16.09
CA PHE A 195 0.85 -34.29 17.12
C PHE A 195 -0.39 -33.58 17.67
N GLU A 196 -0.33 -33.19 18.93
CA GLU A 196 -1.45 -32.52 19.62
C GLU A 196 -1.41 -31.02 19.28
N LEU A 197 -2.45 -30.53 18.61
CA LEU A 197 -2.65 -29.11 18.33
C LEU A 197 -3.88 -28.62 19.12
N GLU A 198 -3.69 -27.65 19.99
CA GLU A 198 -4.80 -27.01 20.71
C GLU A 198 -5.63 -26.13 19.75
N GLU A 199 -6.96 -26.07 19.98
CA GLU A 199 -7.87 -25.27 19.16
C GLU A 199 -7.49 -23.77 19.14
N ASN A 200 -7.10 -23.22 20.29
CA ASN A 200 -6.64 -21.84 20.40
C ASN A 200 -5.33 -21.59 19.63
N ALA A 201 -4.40 -22.56 19.64
CA ALA A 201 -3.18 -22.50 18.86
C ALA A 201 -3.46 -22.59 17.36
N ALA A 202 -4.38 -23.46 16.95
CA ALA A 202 -4.83 -23.53 15.55
C ALA A 202 -5.49 -22.24 15.08
N ALA A 203 -6.33 -21.62 15.91
CA ALA A 203 -6.96 -20.34 15.62
C ALA A 203 -5.91 -19.20 15.51
N LEU A 204 -4.90 -19.20 16.39
CA LEU A 204 -3.80 -18.25 16.37
C LEU A 204 -2.98 -18.38 15.08
N ILE A 205 -2.56 -19.59 14.69
CA ILE A 205 -1.83 -19.84 13.44
C ILE A 205 -2.68 -19.40 12.24
N ALA A 206 -3.98 -19.70 12.24
CA ALA A 206 -4.90 -19.29 11.18
C ALA A 206 -5.03 -17.77 11.06
N GLY A 207 -5.08 -17.05 12.19
CA GLY A 207 -5.06 -15.59 12.23
C GLY A 207 -3.77 -15.00 11.65
N LEU A 208 -2.62 -15.54 12.06
CA LEU A 208 -1.30 -15.10 11.60
C LEU A 208 -1.04 -15.36 10.12
N SER A 209 -1.73 -16.34 9.51
CA SER A 209 -1.57 -16.71 8.10
C SER A 209 -2.31 -15.80 7.10
N GLU A 210 -3.09 -14.82 7.59
CA GLU A 210 -3.82 -13.81 6.78
C GLU A 210 -4.66 -14.41 5.63
N GLY A 211 -5.18 -15.62 5.81
CA GLY A 211 -6.02 -16.32 4.82
C GLY A 211 -5.23 -17.14 3.80
N GLY A 212 -3.92 -17.36 4.00
CA GLY A 212 -3.06 -18.21 3.17
C GLY A 212 -2.84 -19.59 3.76
N MET A 213 -3.40 -20.66 3.18
CA MET A 213 -3.20 -22.05 3.66
C MET A 213 -1.74 -22.49 3.66
N ARG A 214 -0.96 -22.06 2.64
CA ARG A 214 0.46 -22.41 2.55
C ARG A 214 1.25 -21.84 3.72
N ASP A 215 0.96 -20.59 4.07
CA ASP A 215 1.64 -19.88 5.15
C ASP A 215 1.21 -20.49 6.51
N ALA A 216 -0.08 -20.83 6.68
CA ALA A 216 -0.57 -21.55 7.85
C ALA A 216 0.13 -22.91 8.06
N LEU A 217 0.27 -23.69 6.98
CA LEU A 217 0.97 -24.98 7.04
C LEU A 217 2.48 -24.83 7.30
N SER A 218 3.10 -23.75 6.80
CA SER A 218 4.50 -23.46 7.09
C SER A 218 4.72 -23.07 8.55
N LEU A 219 3.78 -22.33 9.15
CA LEU A 219 3.80 -21.99 10.57
C LEU A 219 3.59 -23.24 11.45
N LEU A 220 2.62 -24.09 11.09
CA LEU A 220 2.39 -25.35 11.78
C LEU A 220 3.61 -26.27 11.71
N ASP A 221 4.27 -26.31 10.57
CA ASP A 221 5.47 -27.11 10.33
C ASP A 221 6.64 -26.69 11.24
N GLN A 222 6.80 -25.39 11.47
CA GLN A 222 7.81 -24.87 12.41
C GLN A 222 7.50 -25.28 13.86
N CYS A 223 6.24 -25.43 14.22
CA CYS A 223 5.81 -25.86 15.54
C CYS A 223 5.86 -27.39 15.72
N SER A 224 5.95 -28.17 14.65
CA SER A 224 5.82 -29.64 14.64
C SER A 224 6.95 -30.38 15.39
N GLY A 225 8.00 -29.67 15.82
CA GLY A 225 9.05 -30.22 16.69
C GLY A 225 8.62 -30.47 18.13
N HIS A 226 7.43 -30.01 18.52
CA HIS A 226 6.85 -30.17 19.86
C HIS A 226 5.71 -31.21 19.84
N GLU A 227 5.66 -32.09 20.85
CA GLU A 227 4.60 -33.11 20.96
C GLU A 227 3.21 -32.48 21.15
N ARG A 228 3.17 -31.36 21.88
CA ARG A 228 1.96 -30.55 22.11
C ARG A 228 2.19 -29.12 21.67
N ILE A 229 1.30 -28.63 20.85
CA ILE A 229 1.34 -27.27 20.30
C ILE A 229 0.21 -26.46 20.94
N ASP A 230 0.56 -25.69 21.94
CA ASP A 230 -0.31 -24.69 22.58
C ASP A 230 0.01 -23.27 22.08
N THR A 231 -0.72 -22.28 22.57
CA THR A 231 -0.51 -20.88 22.19
C THR A 231 0.89 -20.35 22.57
N ASP A 232 1.44 -20.80 23.70
CA ASP A 232 2.76 -20.36 24.17
C ASP A 232 3.87 -20.94 23.29
N THR A 233 3.72 -22.18 22.84
CA THR A 233 4.61 -22.79 21.84
C THR A 233 4.60 -22.02 20.53
N VAL A 234 3.41 -21.66 20.01
CA VAL A 234 3.29 -20.85 18.78
C VAL A 234 3.97 -19.49 18.96
N TYR A 235 3.72 -18.79 20.07
CA TYR A 235 4.38 -17.52 20.36
C TYR A 235 5.90 -17.65 20.45
N SER A 236 6.40 -18.73 21.09
CA SER A 236 7.82 -18.99 21.24
C SER A 236 8.51 -19.24 19.91
N VAL A 237 7.95 -20.18 19.12
CA VAL A 237 8.52 -20.59 17.83
C VAL A 237 8.50 -19.46 16.80
N MET A 238 7.43 -18.64 16.82
CA MET A 238 7.30 -17.47 15.93
C MET A 238 8.12 -16.27 16.39
N GLY A 239 8.82 -16.35 17.54
CA GLY A 239 9.48 -15.20 18.14
C GLY A 239 8.51 -14.12 18.63
N LEU A 240 7.22 -14.47 18.76
CA LEU A 240 6.14 -13.58 19.20
C LEU A 240 6.03 -13.49 20.73
N THR A 241 6.93 -14.12 21.47
CA THR A 241 7.18 -13.82 22.91
C THR A 241 7.45 -12.34 23.12
N GLY A 242 7.78 -11.62 22.05
CA GLY A 242 7.78 -10.17 21.98
C GLY A 242 6.42 -9.50 22.17
N ASN A 243 5.28 -10.18 21.96
CA ASN A 243 3.95 -9.54 22.07
C ASN A 243 3.69 -8.95 23.45
N ARG A 244 4.13 -9.64 24.52
CA ARG A 244 4.08 -9.09 25.88
C ARG A 244 4.99 -7.86 26.03
N ARG A 245 6.19 -7.89 25.44
CA ARG A 245 7.12 -6.76 25.45
C ARG A 245 6.62 -5.61 24.58
N THR A 246 6.01 -5.90 23.43
CA THR A 246 5.36 -4.89 22.57
C THR A 246 4.17 -4.23 23.30
N ALA A 247 3.39 -5.01 24.06
CA ALA A 247 2.32 -4.48 24.89
C ALA A 247 2.86 -3.60 26.04
N LEU A 248 3.95 -4.00 26.67
CA LEU A 248 4.64 -3.19 27.68
C LEU A 248 5.23 -1.91 27.05
N LEU A 249 5.82 -2.01 25.86
CA LEU A 249 6.31 -0.84 25.14
C LEU A 249 5.17 0.15 24.85
N MET A 250 4.02 -0.35 24.39
CA MET A 250 2.83 0.47 24.21
C MET A 250 2.39 1.12 25.52
N ASP A 251 2.34 0.38 26.63
CA ASP A 251 1.95 0.91 27.94
C ASP A 251 2.91 2.02 28.44
N HIS A 252 4.23 1.83 28.31
CA HIS A 252 5.22 2.87 28.62
C HIS A 252 5.02 4.13 27.77
N THR A 253 4.79 3.97 26.46
CA THR A 253 4.51 5.13 25.58
C THR A 253 3.19 5.83 25.91
N ILE A 254 2.17 5.10 26.39
CA ILE A 254 0.90 5.69 26.85
C ILE A 254 1.12 6.51 28.14
N ARG A 255 1.94 5.99 29.06
CA ARG A 255 2.29 6.66 30.32
C ARG A 255 3.26 7.82 30.13
N ARG A 256 3.82 7.99 28.93
CA ARG A 256 4.88 8.98 28.62
C ARG A 256 6.18 8.72 29.37
N ASP A 257 6.43 7.47 29.71
CA ASP A 257 7.66 7.02 30.35
C ASP A 257 8.69 6.70 29.26
N THR A 258 9.39 7.74 28.81
CA THR A 258 10.36 7.64 27.71
C THR A 258 11.56 6.79 28.10
N ASP A 259 12.01 6.88 29.35
CA ASP A 259 13.18 6.13 29.83
C ASP A 259 12.93 4.62 29.79
N SER A 260 11.79 4.16 30.35
CA SER A 260 11.42 2.74 30.34
C SER A 260 11.11 2.24 28.92
N ALA A 261 10.51 3.07 28.08
CA ALA A 261 10.21 2.72 26.69
C ALA A 261 11.49 2.50 25.87
N LEU A 262 12.46 3.41 25.98
CA LEU A 262 13.76 3.30 25.30
C LEU A 262 14.62 2.15 25.85
N ALA A 263 14.61 1.93 27.18
CA ALA A 263 15.31 0.80 27.80
C ALA A 263 14.78 -0.53 27.26
N LEU A 264 13.44 -0.70 27.24
CA LEU A 264 12.79 -1.91 26.71
C LEU A 264 13.08 -2.11 25.23
N PHE A 265 13.06 -1.03 24.42
CA PHE A 265 13.41 -1.11 23.00
C PHE A 265 14.89 -1.50 22.81
N SER A 266 15.80 -0.97 23.64
CA SER A 266 17.21 -1.34 23.60
C SER A 266 17.44 -2.82 23.96
N GLU A 267 16.64 -3.40 24.87
CA GLU A 267 16.64 -4.83 25.16
C GLU A 267 16.17 -5.65 23.95
N LEU A 268 15.04 -5.25 23.32
CA LEU A 268 14.55 -5.89 22.09
C LEU A 268 15.61 -5.91 20.98
N TRP A 269 16.31 -4.78 20.82
CA TRP A 269 17.41 -4.68 19.87
C TRP A 269 18.59 -5.61 20.21
N LYS A 270 19.00 -5.69 21.48
CA LYS A 270 20.08 -6.59 21.92
C LYS A 270 19.72 -8.05 21.70
N ASP A 271 18.43 -8.40 21.85
CA ASP A 271 17.91 -9.74 21.58
C ASP A 271 17.78 -10.05 20.08
N GLY A 272 18.23 -9.13 19.19
CA GLY A 272 18.26 -9.31 17.74
C GLY A 272 16.96 -8.98 17.03
N LYS A 273 16.00 -8.32 17.69
CA LYS A 273 14.73 -7.94 17.04
C LYS A 273 14.96 -6.77 16.08
N ASP A 274 14.52 -6.95 14.83
CA ASP A 274 14.59 -5.90 13.82
C ASP A 274 13.68 -4.71 14.17
N PRO A 275 14.17 -3.44 14.06
CA PRO A 275 13.41 -2.25 14.37
C PRO A 275 12.11 -2.10 13.56
N VAL A 276 12.12 -2.46 12.27
CA VAL A 276 10.92 -2.41 11.40
C VAL A 276 9.88 -3.38 11.92
N THR A 277 10.30 -4.59 12.29
CA THR A 277 9.42 -5.60 12.85
C THR A 277 8.82 -5.16 14.18
N ALA A 278 9.63 -4.58 15.09
CA ALA A 278 9.16 -4.08 16.38
C ALA A 278 8.10 -2.96 16.22
N LEU A 279 8.35 -2.00 15.33
CA LEU A 279 7.38 -0.93 15.05
C LEU A 279 6.13 -1.44 14.32
N THR A 280 6.27 -2.43 13.43
CA THR A 280 5.13 -3.03 12.72
C THR A 280 4.20 -3.77 13.70
N GLU A 281 4.75 -4.52 14.65
CA GLU A 281 3.97 -5.16 15.72
C GLU A 281 3.30 -4.14 16.63
N LEU A 282 3.99 -3.05 16.99
CA LEU A 282 3.41 -1.96 17.78
C LEU A 282 2.24 -1.31 17.02
N ASN A 283 2.39 -1.10 15.72
CA ASN A 283 1.34 -0.53 14.87
C ASN A 283 0.13 -1.47 14.77
N ALA A 284 0.36 -2.77 14.61
CA ALA A 284 -0.69 -3.78 14.60
C ALA A 284 -1.48 -3.81 15.92
N LEU A 285 -0.79 -3.72 17.07
CA LEU A 285 -1.43 -3.64 18.39
C LEU A 285 -2.29 -2.38 18.53
N GLN A 286 -1.79 -1.23 18.09
CA GLN A 286 -2.55 0.03 18.10
C GLN A 286 -3.80 -0.06 17.21
N ARG A 287 -3.69 -0.68 16.03
CA ARG A 287 -4.83 -0.95 15.14
C ARG A 287 -5.87 -1.84 15.81
N ASP A 288 -5.44 -2.91 16.46
CA ASP A 288 -6.37 -3.83 17.14
C ASP A 288 -7.11 -3.10 18.29
N CYS A 289 -6.43 -2.25 19.06
CA CYS A 289 -7.06 -1.37 20.04
C CYS A 289 -8.06 -0.40 19.40
N LEU A 290 -7.74 0.16 18.22
CA LEU A 290 -8.64 1.05 17.50
C LEU A 290 -9.90 0.30 17.03
N MET A 291 -9.78 -0.92 16.49
CA MET A 291 -10.92 -1.74 16.05
C MET A 291 -11.90 -1.99 17.21
N ILE A 292 -11.40 -2.34 18.39
CA ILE A 292 -12.24 -2.54 19.59
C ILE A 292 -12.89 -1.21 20.03
N SER A 293 -12.16 -0.10 19.97
CA SER A 293 -12.68 1.22 20.35
C SER A 293 -13.80 1.70 19.41
N VAL A 294 -13.67 1.46 18.10
CA VAL A 294 -14.62 1.93 17.08
C VAL A 294 -15.82 0.99 16.96
N ALA A 295 -15.61 -0.32 17.05
CA ALA A 295 -16.64 -1.34 16.89
C ALA A 295 -16.73 -2.26 18.12
N PRO A 296 -17.32 -1.81 19.26
CA PRO A 296 -17.31 -2.60 20.51
C PRO A 296 -17.99 -3.97 20.43
N LYS A 297 -18.91 -4.18 19.47
CA LYS A 297 -19.64 -5.45 19.30
C LYS A 297 -18.92 -6.44 18.38
N THR A 298 -18.30 -5.98 17.31
CA THR A 298 -17.70 -6.81 16.26
C THR A 298 -16.18 -6.64 16.19
N GLY A 299 -15.61 -5.70 16.95
CA GLY A 299 -14.19 -5.39 16.91
C GLY A 299 -13.29 -6.57 17.27
N LEU A 300 -13.75 -7.47 18.15
CA LEU A 300 -13.02 -8.68 18.51
C LEU A 300 -12.89 -9.68 17.34
N ASP A 301 -13.82 -9.66 16.39
CA ASP A 301 -13.75 -10.49 15.18
C ASP A 301 -12.80 -9.91 14.12
N LEU A 302 -12.43 -8.63 14.28
CA LEU A 302 -11.59 -7.87 13.33
C LEU A 302 -10.13 -7.73 13.77
N VAL A 303 -9.77 -8.17 14.99
CA VAL A 303 -8.41 -8.10 15.50
C VAL A 303 -7.55 -9.24 14.95
N SER A 304 -6.23 -9.05 15.01
CA SER A 304 -5.24 -10.01 14.51
C SER A 304 -5.20 -11.34 15.28
N GLY A 305 -5.79 -11.40 16.48
CA GLY A 305 -5.70 -12.56 17.38
C GLY A 305 -4.35 -12.70 18.10
N ALA A 306 -3.40 -11.81 17.86
CA ALA A 306 -2.07 -11.85 18.44
C ALA A 306 -2.03 -11.50 19.95
N TYR A 307 -3.09 -10.90 20.47
CA TYR A 307 -3.19 -10.43 21.86
C TYR A 307 -4.49 -10.90 22.50
N SER A 308 -4.47 -11.15 23.82
CA SER A 308 -5.69 -11.54 24.52
C SER A 308 -6.71 -10.40 24.54
N PRO A 309 -8.02 -10.69 24.45
CA PRO A 309 -9.09 -9.68 24.50
C PRO A 309 -9.05 -8.81 25.77
N GLU A 310 -8.58 -9.36 26.88
CA GLU A 310 -8.46 -8.64 28.16
C GLU A 310 -7.37 -7.58 28.09
N LEU A 311 -6.20 -7.93 27.56
CA LEU A 311 -5.09 -7.01 27.35
C LEU A 311 -5.47 -5.87 26.41
N LEU A 312 -6.11 -6.19 25.28
CA LEU A 312 -6.56 -5.20 24.30
C LEU A 312 -7.56 -4.22 24.94
N ARG A 313 -8.53 -4.72 25.72
CA ARG A 313 -9.50 -3.85 26.42
C ARG A 313 -8.80 -2.95 27.45
N SER A 314 -7.82 -3.47 28.18
CA SER A 314 -7.08 -2.69 29.18
C SER A 314 -6.27 -1.54 28.56
N LEU A 315 -5.70 -1.74 27.38
CA LEU A 315 -4.94 -0.73 26.64
C LEU A 315 -5.88 0.28 25.96
N THR A 316 -6.97 -0.21 25.36
CA THR A 316 -7.97 0.63 24.66
C THR A 316 -8.59 1.66 25.60
N GLY A 317 -8.86 1.29 26.86
CA GLY A 317 -9.46 2.21 27.85
C GLY A 317 -8.58 3.41 28.23
N LYS A 318 -7.29 3.40 27.87
CA LYS A 318 -6.33 4.46 28.21
C LYS A 318 -6.16 5.52 27.13
N LEU A 319 -6.64 5.27 25.92
CA LEU A 319 -6.46 6.14 24.75
C LEU A 319 -7.79 6.52 24.12
N THR A 320 -7.88 7.72 23.59
CA THR A 320 -8.99 8.15 22.75
C THR A 320 -8.83 7.62 21.32
N LYS A 321 -9.93 7.56 20.55
CA LYS A 321 -9.91 7.17 19.14
C LYS A 321 -8.97 8.05 18.30
N ALA A 322 -8.99 9.37 18.56
CA ALA A 322 -8.14 10.32 17.88
C ALA A 322 -6.65 10.11 18.19
N GLU A 323 -6.32 9.80 19.45
CA GLU A 323 -4.94 9.46 19.83
C GLU A 323 -4.47 8.17 19.15
N LEU A 324 -5.32 7.13 19.09
CA LEU A 324 -4.98 5.87 18.41
C LEU A 324 -4.68 6.09 16.93
N ILE A 325 -5.51 6.87 16.22
CA ILE A 325 -5.30 7.20 14.80
C ILE A 325 -3.98 7.96 14.63
N SER A 326 -3.76 9.01 15.41
CA SER A 326 -2.52 9.81 15.34
C SER A 326 -1.27 8.96 15.61
N ARG A 327 -1.32 8.03 16.55
CA ARG A 327 -0.21 7.12 16.88
C ARG A 327 0.07 6.14 15.74
N ILE A 328 -0.98 5.57 15.13
CA ILE A 328 -0.87 4.68 13.97
C ILE A 328 -0.20 5.41 12.80
N ASP A 329 -0.64 6.62 12.49
CA ASP A 329 -0.07 7.43 11.41
C ASP A 329 1.40 7.80 11.69
N THR A 330 1.71 8.16 12.93
CA THR A 330 3.09 8.43 13.37
C THR A 330 3.96 7.21 13.12
N VAL A 331 3.60 6.03 13.67
CA VAL A 331 4.39 4.80 13.50
C VAL A 331 4.53 4.43 12.02
N ALA A 332 3.45 4.51 11.24
CA ALA A 332 3.47 4.21 9.81
C ALA A 332 4.45 5.12 9.05
N SER A 333 4.48 6.42 9.37
CA SER A 333 5.42 7.38 8.76
C SER A 333 6.87 7.04 9.08
N TYR A 334 7.16 6.62 10.32
CA TYR A 334 8.52 6.22 10.71
C TYR A 334 8.93 4.88 10.09
N ILE A 335 8.03 3.92 9.92
CA ILE A 335 8.31 2.66 9.20
C ILE A 335 8.75 2.95 7.75
N ILE A 336 8.12 3.91 7.09
CA ILE A 336 8.53 4.34 5.74
C ILE A 336 9.93 4.96 5.78
N LYS A 337 10.18 5.89 6.73
CA LYS A 337 11.49 6.55 6.87
C LYS A 337 12.63 5.56 7.16
N ILE A 338 12.36 4.48 7.89
CA ILE A 338 13.37 3.45 8.20
C ILE A 338 13.85 2.74 6.93
N LYS A 339 12.96 2.47 5.96
CA LYS A 339 13.32 1.75 4.73
C LYS A 339 14.37 2.49 3.90
N ASP A 340 14.37 3.81 3.96
CA ASP A 340 15.28 4.68 3.21
C ASP A 340 16.51 5.10 4.03
N SER A 341 16.59 4.69 5.32
CA SER A 341 17.61 5.12 6.25
C SER A 341 18.77 4.14 6.37
N LYS A 342 19.98 4.67 6.50
CA LYS A 342 21.18 3.89 6.88
C LYS A 342 21.27 3.57 8.38
N SER A 343 20.39 4.16 9.20
CA SER A 343 20.38 4.00 10.66
C SER A 343 18.98 3.63 11.18
N PRO A 344 18.49 2.41 10.92
CA PRO A 344 17.13 1.96 11.31
C PRO A 344 16.84 2.13 12.79
N ARG A 345 17.81 1.84 13.64
CA ARG A 345 17.70 1.95 15.10
C ARG A 345 17.38 3.38 15.54
N LEU A 346 18.14 4.37 15.06
CA LEU A 346 17.93 5.78 15.41
C LEU A 346 16.51 6.24 15.03
N ILE A 347 16.03 5.88 13.86
CA ILE A 347 14.70 6.25 13.41
C ILE A 347 13.60 5.61 14.28
N ALA A 348 13.80 4.37 14.72
CA ALA A 348 12.86 3.70 15.63
C ALA A 348 12.88 4.34 17.04
N GLU A 349 14.05 4.70 17.56
CA GLU A 349 14.17 5.42 18.83
C GLU A 349 13.46 6.78 18.77
N LEU A 350 13.61 7.54 17.67
CA LEU A 350 12.88 8.79 17.43
C LEU A 350 11.36 8.57 17.34
N CYS A 351 10.90 7.47 16.75
CA CYS A 351 9.49 7.10 16.74
C CYS A 351 8.95 6.90 18.17
N ILE A 352 9.66 6.18 19.01
CA ILE A 352 9.28 5.91 20.40
C ILE A 352 9.22 7.22 21.20
N ILE A 353 10.21 8.09 21.05
CA ILE A 353 10.23 9.42 21.69
C ILE A 353 9.01 10.24 21.24
N SER A 354 8.71 10.26 19.95
CA SER A 354 7.53 10.97 19.41
C SER A 354 6.21 10.40 19.92
N LEU A 355 6.13 9.09 20.19
CA LEU A 355 4.95 8.47 20.81
C LEU A 355 4.80 8.81 22.30
N CYS A 356 5.91 8.97 23.01
CA CYS A 356 5.91 9.37 24.43
C CYS A 356 5.60 10.86 24.59
N ASP A 357 6.12 11.70 23.72
CA ASP A 357 5.87 13.14 23.73
C ASP A 357 5.30 13.64 22.40
N PRO A 358 3.96 13.59 22.24
CA PRO A 358 3.29 14.10 21.04
C PRO A 358 3.48 15.60 20.79
N ALA A 359 4.01 16.36 21.78
CA ALA A 359 4.28 17.78 21.60
C ALA A 359 5.49 18.05 20.69
N LEU A 360 6.34 17.04 20.48
CA LEU A 360 7.47 17.09 19.54
C LEU A 360 7.04 16.89 18.09
N VAL A 361 5.79 16.49 17.85
CA VAL A 361 5.25 16.27 16.49
C VAL A 361 4.41 17.48 16.12
N GLU A 362 4.93 18.32 15.22
CA GLU A 362 4.23 19.51 14.67
C GLU A 362 3.24 19.11 13.56
N ASP A 363 2.33 18.17 13.83
CA ASP A 363 1.32 17.73 12.86
C ASP A 363 -0.09 18.13 13.34
N VAL A 364 -0.94 18.51 12.38
CA VAL A 364 -2.35 18.88 12.62
C VAL A 364 -3.12 17.72 13.27
N ALA A 365 -2.81 16.48 12.95
CA ALA A 365 -3.42 15.30 13.56
C ALA A 365 -3.05 15.17 15.05
N ALA A 366 -1.80 15.42 15.42
CA ALA A 366 -1.32 15.43 16.80
C ALA A 366 -1.98 16.56 17.62
N LEU A 367 -2.16 17.75 17.03
CA LEU A 367 -2.85 18.86 17.66
C LEU A 367 -4.33 18.56 17.90
N ARG A 368 -5.03 17.95 16.94
CA ARG A 368 -6.43 17.52 17.10
C ARG A 368 -6.58 16.46 18.20
N ALA A 369 -5.68 15.49 18.25
CA ALA A 369 -5.68 14.47 19.30
C ALA A 369 -5.46 15.08 20.69
N ARG A 370 -4.61 16.12 20.80
CA ARG A 370 -4.36 16.86 22.05
C ARG A 370 -5.59 17.65 22.49
N ILE A 371 -6.29 18.32 21.55
CA ILE A 371 -7.55 19.03 21.82
C ILE A 371 -8.61 18.05 22.34
N ALA A 372 -8.85 16.94 21.64
CA ALA A 372 -9.81 15.91 22.04
C ALA A 372 -9.53 15.35 23.45
N ARG A 373 -8.26 15.21 23.83
CA ARG A 373 -7.87 14.77 25.18
C ARG A 373 -8.19 15.83 26.25
N LEU A 374 -7.92 17.11 25.96
CA LEU A 374 -8.25 18.20 26.86
C LEU A 374 -9.76 18.31 27.05
N GLU A 375 -10.55 18.20 25.99
CA GLU A 375 -12.02 18.18 26.05
C GLU A 375 -12.54 17.02 26.90
N ALA A 376 -11.98 15.79 26.68
CA ALA A 376 -12.34 14.61 27.47
C ALA A 376 -11.96 14.75 28.96
N SER A 377 -10.92 15.50 29.28
CA SER A 377 -10.52 15.78 30.68
C SER A 377 -11.43 16.83 31.35
N LEU A 378 -11.95 17.79 30.58
CA LEU A 378 -12.88 18.79 31.07
C LEU A 378 -14.27 18.20 31.35
N THR A 379 -14.72 17.24 30.52
CA THR A 379 -16.01 16.54 30.72
C THR A 379 -16.00 15.59 31.92
N LYS A 380 -14.83 15.17 32.42
CA LYS A 380 -14.66 14.34 33.62
C LYS A 380 -14.56 15.10 34.95
N ARG A 381 -14.63 16.42 34.93
CA ARG A 381 -14.76 17.18 36.20
C ARG A 381 -16.12 16.83 36.82
N PRO A 382 -16.17 16.40 38.09
CA PRO A 382 -17.44 16.19 38.75
C PRO A 382 -18.17 17.54 38.74
N VAL A 383 -19.39 17.54 38.24
CA VAL A 383 -20.33 18.64 38.51
C VAL A 383 -20.44 18.66 40.03
N PHE A 384 -19.96 19.69 40.65
CA PHE A 384 -20.27 19.93 42.05
C PHE A 384 -21.78 20.16 42.09
N ASP A 385 -22.53 19.17 42.59
CA ASP A 385 -23.90 19.40 43.03
C ASP A 385 -23.85 20.47 44.12
N ILE A 386 -24.28 21.66 43.75
CA ILE A 386 -24.56 22.72 44.76
C ILE A 386 -25.78 22.20 45.51
N PRO A 387 -25.71 21.98 46.85
CA PRO A 387 -26.90 21.61 47.61
C PRO A 387 -27.92 22.73 47.49
N ASP A 388 -29.22 22.35 47.29
CA ASP A 388 -30.35 23.27 47.16
C ASP A 388 -30.66 24.11 48.41
N ASP A 389 -29.81 24.08 49.45
CA ASP A 389 -29.92 24.81 50.71
C ASP A 389 -28.87 25.94 50.85
N TYR A 390 -28.68 26.73 49.80
CA TYR A 390 -27.98 28.01 49.96
C TYR A 390 -29.02 29.14 50.03
N ASP A 391 -29.39 29.53 51.29
CA ASP A 391 -30.06 30.78 51.58
C ASP A 391 -29.18 31.96 51.09
N GLU A 392 -29.66 32.70 50.12
CA GLU A 392 -29.07 33.97 49.68
C GLU A 392 -28.95 34.95 50.86
N PRO A 393 -27.75 35.38 51.24
CA PRO A 393 -27.63 36.47 52.20
C PRO A 393 -28.12 37.79 51.57
N ALA A 394 -29.10 38.43 52.22
CA ALA A 394 -29.70 39.69 51.82
C ALA A 394 -28.65 40.76 51.45
N PRO A 395 -28.92 41.58 50.42
CA PRO A 395 -27.98 42.60 49.94
C PRO A 395 -27.70 43.65 51.04
N ARG A 396 -26.46 43.71 51.47
CA ARG A 396 -25.97 44.80 52.32
C ARG A 396 -25.90 46.06 51.47
N ARG A 397 -26.71 47.08 51.86
CA ARG A 397 -26.56 48.47 51.42
C ARG A 397 -25.22 48.97 51.92
N PHE A 398 -24.34 49.33 51.04
CA PHE A 398 -23.22 50.22 51.35
C PHE A 398 -23.65 51.63 51.08
N GLU A 399 -23.57 52.43 52.14
CA GLU A 399 -23.73 53.86 52.10
C GLU A 399 -22.52 54.50 51.40
N SER A 400 -22.83 55.48 50.58
CA SER A 400 -21.88 56.25 49.79
C SER A 400 -21.10 57.21 50.63
N GLU A 401 -19.77 57.08 50.72
CA GLU A 401 -18.92 58.26 51.07
C GLU A 401 -18.30 58.78 49.75
N LYS A 402 -18.43 60.12 49.63
CA LYS A 402 -17.90 60.94 48.54
C LYS A 402 -16.39 61.16 48.73
N ALA A 403 -15.63 61.08 47.70
CA ALA A 403 -14.39 61.86 47.47
C ALA A 403 -14.11 61.88 45.95
N ASP A 404 -14.22 62.89 45.40
CA ASP A 404 -13.52 63.92 44.58
C ASP A 404 -12.50 63.43 43.56
N ASP A 405 -12.78 63.88 42.33
CA ASP A 405 -11.90 64.37 41.22
C ASP A 405 -11.04 63.44 40.34
N GLU A 406 -11.55 63.32 39.14
CA GLU A 406 -10.93 63.45 37.79
C GLU A 406 -10.00 62.35 37.25
N PRO A 407 -9.92 62.21 35.90
CA PRO A 407 -10.82 62.55 34.77
C PRO A 407 -11.24 61.34 33.88
N GLU A 408 -12.26 61.60 33.10
CA GLU A 408 -12.87 60.78 32.06
C GLU A 408 -11.89 60.49 30.90
N ASP A 409 -11.73 59.21 30.54
CA ASP A 409 -11.37 58.83 29.22
C ASP A 409 -12.50 57.95 28.64
N ASP A 410 -13.29 58.59 27.78
CA ASP A 410 -14.38 58.01 27.02
C ASP A 410 -13.82 56.98 26.04
N LEU A 411 -13.97 55.70 26.34
CA LEU A 411 -13.85 54.61 25.36
C LEU A 411 -15.26 54.28 24.85
N ASP A 412 -15.53 54.79 23.66
CA ASP A 412 -16.72 54.51 22.85
C ASP A 412 -16.83 53.02 22.48
N LEU A 413 -17.74 52.30 23.14
CA LEU A 413 -18.05 50.89 22.93
C LEU A 413 -19.09 50.63 21.82
N SER A 414 -19.32 51.57 20.90
CA SER A 414 -20.30 51.45 19.82
C SER A 414 -19.77 50.82 18.53
N GLN A 415 -18.57 50.23 18.54
CA GLN A 415 -17.95 49.63 17.32
C GLN A 415 -17.80 48.09 17.34
N PHE A 416 -18.49 47.38 18.21
CA PHE A 416 -18.57 45.91 18.05
C PHE A 416 -19.95 45.52 17.51
N ASP A 417 -20.06 45.57 16.19
CA ASP A 417 -21.17 44.99 15.45
C ASP A 417 -21.12 43.45 15.51
N GLU A 418 -22.30 42.90 15.70
CA GLU A 418 -22.62 41.46 15.73
C GLU A 418 -22.03 40.72 14.53
N TYR A 419 -21.21 39.71 14.80
CA TYR A 419 -20.73 38.74 13.79
C TYR A 419 -21.80 37.67 13.57
N GLN A 420 -22.57 37.78 12.48
CA GLN A 420 -23.39 36.70 11.95
C GLN A 420 -22.56 35.88 10.97
N PRO A 421 -22.58 34.52 11.02
CA PRO A 421 -21.91 33.69 10.01
C PRO A 421 -22.76 33.64 8.74
N GLU A 422 -22.27 34.23 7.66
CA GLU A 422 -22.79 34.01 6.32
C GLU A 422 -22.13 32.77 5.69
N ASP A 423 -22.94 31.74 5.41
CA ASP A 423 -22.74 30.76 4.35
C ASP A 423 -22.77 31.49 3.00
N ASP A 424 -21.60 31.60 2.32
CA ASP A 424 -21.50 31.69 0.86
C ASP A 424 -20.02 31.86 0.44
N LEU A 425 -19.34 30.75 0.16
CA LEU A 425 -18.04 30.73 -0.50
C LEU A 425 -18.08 29.85 -1.75
N LEU A 426 -18.94 30.22 -2.68
CA LEU A 426 -18.81 29.82 -4.10
C LEU A 426 -19.11 31.06 -4.94
N ASP A 427 -18.16 31.45 -5.79
CA ASP A 427 -18.14 32.57 -6.74
C ASP A 427 -17.54 33.90 -6.23
N ARG A 428 -16.17 33.93 -6.25
CA ARG A 428 -15.46 35.20 -6.50
C ARG A 428 -14.39 35.00 -7.57
N PRO A 429 -14.35 35.87 -8.61
CA PRO A 429 -13.30 35.83 -9.61
C PRO A 429 -11.96 36.25 -8.99
N VAL A 430 -10.92 35.47 -9.28
CA VAL A 430 -9.54 35.71 -8.84
C VAL A 430 -8.99 36.94 -9.59
N GLY A 431 -8.98 38.06 -8.92
CA GLY A 431 -8.46 39.31 -9.44
C GLY A 431 -8.37 40.38 -8.35
N ALA A 432 -7.57 40.15 -7.32
CA ALA A 432 -7.21 41.20 -6.36
C ALA A 432 -5.68 41.19 -6.18
N LEU A 433 -5.09 42.29 -6.57
CA LEU A 433 -3.67 42.65 -6.47
C LEU A 433 -3.21 42.61 -4.99
N ASN A 434 -2.09 41.94 -4.76
CA ASN A 434 -1.40 41.91 -3.47
C ASN A 434 -0.73 43.29 -3.25
N PRO A 435 -0.92 44.02 -2.12
CA PRO A 435 -0.39 45.37 -1.91
C PRO A 435 1.13 45.46 -1.71
N ASP A 436 1.86 44.36 -1.66
CA ASP A 436 3.33 44.32 -1.47
C ASP A 436 4.11 43.95 -2.75
N ALA A 437 3.54 44.14 -3.94
CA ALA A 437 4.30 43.96 -5.19
C ALA A 437 5.13 45.22 -5.48
N PRO A 438 6.39 45.06 -5.91
CA PRO A 438 7.21 46.21 -6.29
C PRO A 438 6.61 46.95 -7.48
N GLU A 439 6.54 48.28 -7.37
CA GLU A 439 5.92 49.22 -8.35
C GLU A 439 6.66 49.36 -9.71
N ASN A 440 7.58 48.46 -10.08
CA ASN A 440 8.36 48.55 -11.32
C ASN A 440 8.08 47.36 -12.23
N ALA A 441 6.91 47.35 -12.89
CA ALA A 441 6.59 46.35 -13.95
C ALA A 441 7.37 46.58 -15.27
N ASP A 442 8.11 47.66 -15.43
CA ASP A 442 8.83 48.04 -16.66
C ASP A 442 10.29 47.55 -16.71
N GLU A 443 10.83 46.93 -15.66
CA GLU A 443 12.21 46.43 -15.61
C GLU A 443 12.35 44.90 -15.74
N LEU A 444 11.28 44.13 -15.97
CA LEU A 444 11.38 42.68 -16.12
C LEU A 444 11.95 42.35 -17.52
N PRO A 445 12.93 41.41 -17.60
CA PRO A 445 13.47 40.95 -18.87
C PRO A 445 12.35 40.40 -19.78
N GLN A 446 12.30 40.83 -21.03
CA GLN A 446 11.35 40.33 -22.03
C GLN A 446 11.74 38.96 -22.59
N ASP A 447 12.94 38.47 -22.26
CA ASP A 447 13.44 37.17 -22.68
C ASP A 447 13.09 36.07 -21.65
N SER A 448 12.42 35.00 -22.13
CA SER A 448 11.99 33.86 -21.29
C SER A 448 13.15 33.21 -20.51
N ALA A 449 14.37 33.20 -21.07
CA ALA A 449 15.51 32.56 -20.41
C ALA A 449 16.00 33.36 -19.21
N SER A 450 16.03 34.69 -19.32
CA SER A 450 16.43 35.60 -18.23
C SER A 450 15.37 35.62 -17.12
N LEU A 451 14.09 35.59 -17.50
CA LEU A 451 12.96 35.51 -16.55
C LEU A 451 12.95 34.17 -15.79
N TRP A 452 13.24 33.07 -16.48
CA TRP A 452 13.37 31.74 -15.89
C TRP A 452 14.45 31.69 -14.82
N LYS A 453 15.60 32.33 -15.06
CA LYS A 453 16.71 32.40 -14.11
C LYS A 453 16.30 33.11 -12.81
N LEU A 454 15.56 34.21 -12.90
CA LEU A 454 15.05 34.94 -11.74
C LEU A 454 14.01 34.11 -10.96
N ILE A 455 13.15 33.36 -11.66
CA ILE A 455 12.19 32.47 -11.02
C ILE A 455 12.90 31.32 -10.28
N LEU A 456 13.96 30.76 -10.86
CA LEU A 456 14.76 29.72 -10.20
C LEU A 456 15.49 30.25 -8.96
N GLU A 457 16.07 31.43 -9.02
CA GLU A 457 16.71 32.08 -7.85
C GLU A 457 15.69 32.33 -6.72
N SER A 458 14.47 32.75 -7.05
CA SER A 458 13.38 32.91 -6.07
C SER A 458 12.89 31.58 -5.50
N ALA A 459 12.93 30.49 -6.29
CA ALA A 459 12.50 29.17 -5.90
C ALA A 459 13.59 28.36 -5.15
N GLU A 460 14.84 28.80 -5.14
CA GLU A 460 16.00 28.05 -4.65
C GLU A 460 15.83 27.59 -3.19
N ALA A 461 15.29 28.44 -2.32
CA ALA A 461 15.04 28.10 -0.91
C ALA A 461 13.88 27.11 -0.70
N SER A 462 13.00 26.96 -1.69
CA SER A 462 11.77 26.16 -1.58
C SER A 462 11.83 24.83 -2.32
N LEU A 463 12.71 24.69 -3.32
CA LEU A 463 12.86 23.48 -4.13
C LEU A 463 13.84 22.48 -3.49
N PRO A 464 13.68 21.16 -3.74
CA PRO A 464 14.68 20.16 -3.36
C PRO A 464 16.04 20.46 -4.00
N VAL A 465 17.12 20.47 -3.20
CA VAL A 465 18.49 20.85 -3.61
C VAL A 465 19.00 20.08 -4.83
N GLY A 466 18.55 18.82 -5.02
CA GLY A 466 18.93 17.99 -6.17
C GLY A 466 18.27 18.36 -7.50
N LEU A 467 17.20 19.17 -7.51
CA LEU A 467 16.49 19.56 -8.74
C LEU A 467 17.03 20.86 -9.34
N ILE A 468 17.61 21.74 -8.55
CA ILE A 468 18.09 23.05 -8.99
C ILE A 468 19.12 22.94 -10.12
N PRO A 469 20.18 22.08 -10.04
CA PRO A 469 21.15 21.93 -11.11
C PRO A 469 20.55 21.44 -12.44
N ILE A 470 19.45 20.70 -12.39
CA ILE A 470 18.77 20.14 -13.56
C ILE A 470 17.87 21.19 -14.21
N LEU A 471 17.13 21.94 -13.39
CA LEU A 471 16.27 23.02 -13.84
C LEU A 471 17.07 24.22 -14.37
N ALA A 472 18.31 24.41 -13.90
CA ALA A 472 19.22 25.46 -14.35
C ALA A 472 20.03 25.09 -15.61
N ASP A 473 20.08 23.81 -15.99
CA ASP A 473 20.82 23.31 -17.15
C ASP A 473 19.99 23.46 -18.43
N PRO A 474 20.36 24.38 -19.38
CA PRO A 474 19.60 24.56 -20.61
C PRO A 474 19.59 23.36 -21.54
N ALA A 475 20.52 22.40 -21.34
CA ALA A 475 20.55 21.16 -22.12
C ALA A 475 19.49 20.15 -21.65
N LYS A 476 19.03 20.23 -20.38
CA LYS A 476 18.10 19.29 -19.75
C LYS A 476 16.70 19.85 -19.56
N THR A 477 16.58 21.18 -19.43
CA THR A 477 15.31 21.85 -19.18
C THR A 477 15.21 23.12 -20.01
N LEU A 478 14.16 23.20 -20.83
CA LEU A 478 13.79 24.40 -21.57
C LEU A 478 12.51 24.98 -20.97
N CYS A 479 12.52 26.30 -20.72
CA CYS A 479 11.35 27.00 -20.20
C CYS A 479 10.83 27.99 -21.21
N CYS A 480 9.54 27.92 -21.52
CA CYS A 480 8.82 28.89 -22.32
C CYS A 480 7.77 29.59 -21.44
N ILE A 481 7.83 30.91 -21.35
CA ILE A 481 6.93 31.70 -20.52
C ILE A 481 6.10 32.60 -21.43
N ASP A 482 4.77 32.40 -21.39
CA ASP A 482 3.78 33.22 -22.08
C ASP A 482 3.05 34.14 -21.08
N ALA A 483 2.18 35.00 -21.55
CA ALA A 483 1.42 35.94 -20.72
C ALA A 483 0.60 35.29 -19.58
N SER A 484 0.17 34.03 -19.75
CA SER A 484 -0.69 33.29 -18.80
C SER A 484 -0.21 31.90 -18.44
N SER A 485 0.86 31.39 -19.10
CA SER A 485 1.34 30.02 -18.91
C SER A 485 2.87 29.95 -18.91
N MET A 486 3.41 29.01 -18.14
CA MET A 486 4.81 28.63 -18.10
C MET A 486 4.92 27.13 -18.44
N LYS A 487 5.57 26.80 -19.54
CA LYS A 487 5.79 25.43 -20.01
C LYS A 487 7.24 25.03 -19.81
N LEU A 488 7.45 23.92 -19.14
CA LEU A 488 8.76 23.33 -18.90
C LEU A 488 8.89 22.07 -19.76
N PHE A 489 9.88 22.02 -20.61
CA PHE A 489 10.26 20.83 -21.39
C PHE A 489 11.48 20.20 -20.74
N VAL A 490 11.31 18.99 -20.21
CA VAL A 490 12.35 18.29 -19.44
C VAL A 490 12.71 16.99 -20.13
N GLU A 491 14.01 16.62 -20.13
CA GLU A 491 14.48 15.35 -20.69
C GLU A 491 13.78 14.16 -19.99
N PRO A 492 13.30 13.14 -20.76
CA PRO A 492 12.64 11.98 -20.18
C PRO A 492 13.55 11.19 -19.25
N GLY A 493 13.09 10.90 -18.01
CA GLY A 493 13.86 10.16 -17.03
C GLY A 493 13.32 10.27 -15.61
N LEU A 494 14.13 9.85 -14.63
CA LEU A 494 13.76 9.86 -13.21
C LEU A 494 13.36 11.28 -12.73
N PHE A 495 14.05 12.30 -13.21
CA PHE A 495 13.84 13.69 -12.82
C PHE A 495 12.56 14.29 -13.40
N PHE A 496 12.12 13.86 -14.58
CA PHE A 496 10.85 14.27 -15.16
C PHE A 496 9.68 14.01 -14.20
N ASN A 497 9.60 12.81 -13.63
CA ASN A 497 8.57 12.45 -12.69
C ASN A 497 8.63 13.25 -11.38
N MET A 498 9.84 13.61 -10.93
CA MET A 498 10.03 14.46 -9.74
C MET A 498 9.57 15.89 -9.99
N ILE A 499 9.89 16.47 -11.15
CA ILE A 499 9.50 17.84 -11.53
C ILE A 499 7.98 17.92 -11.80
N LYS A 500 7.37 16.86 -12.33
CA LYS A 500 5.93 16.76 -12.58
C LYS A 500 5.10 16.57 -11.29
N SER A 501 5.72 16.39 -10.13
CA SER A 501 5.00 16.25 -8.86
C SER A 501 4.24 17.53 -8.51
N GLN A 502 3.04 17.39 -7.94
CA GLN A 502 2.18 18.52 -7.58
C GLN A 502 2.86 19.52 -6.63
N ASP A 503 3.70 19.04 -5.73
CA ASP A 503 4.44 19.87 -4.77
C ASP A 503 5.45 20.79 -5.47
N VAL A 504 6.24 20.27 -6.42
CA VAL A 504 7.21 21.05 -7.19
C VAL A 504 6.52 22.07 -8.11
N ILE A 505 5.43 21.65 -8.78
CA ILE A 505 4.62 22.55 -9.62
C ILE A 505 4.04 23.70 -8.81
N LEU A 506 3.52 23.46 -7.61
CA LEU A 506 2.98 24.50 -6.73
C LEU A 506 4.06 25.49 -6.28
N ARG A 507 5.25 25.01 -5.93
CA ARG A 507 6.38 25.85 -5.52
C ARG A 507 6.90 26.71 -6.69
N LEU A 508 7.03 26.13 -7.88
CA LEU A 508 7.39 26.87 -9.09
C LEU A 508 6.34 27.92 -9.48
N ARG A 509 5.04 27.59 -9.31
CA ARG A 509 3.95 28.53 -9.53
C ARG A 509 3.98 29.70 -8.54
N SER A 510 4.28 29.43 -7.27
CA SER A 510 4.41 30.46 -6.23
C SER A 510 5.59 31.40 -6.54
N ALA A 511 6.78 30.87 -6.87
CA ALA A 511 7.95 31.65 -7.24
C ALA A 511 7.72 32.46 -8.52
N ALA A 512 7.11 31.87 -9.53
CA ALA A 512 6.73 32.58 -10.76
C ALA A 512 5.77 33.74 -10.50
N SER A 513 4.79 33.54 -9.60
CA SER A 513 3.84 34.59 -9.20
C SER A 513 4.53 35.73 -8.41
N GLN A 514 5.51 35.39 -7.56
CA GLN A 514 6.30 36.39 -6.82
C GLN A 514 7.15 37.27 -7.74
N VAL A 515 7.81 36.64 -8.76
CA VAL A 515 8.70 37.36 -9.67
C VAL A 515 7.93 38.17 -10.72
N THR A 516 6.85 37.58 -11.28
CA THR A 516 6.12 38.21 -12.40
C THR A 516 4.93 39.07 -11.97
N GLY A 517 4.50 38.98 -10.70
CA GLY A 517 3.28 39.61 -10.22
C GLY A 517 1.98 39.04 -10.83
N ARG A 518 2.05 37.91 -11.57
CA ARG A 518 0.92 37.30 -12.29
C ARG A 518 0.78 35.83 -11.93
N SER A 519 -0.45 35.30 -11.92
CA SER A 519 -0.70 33.88 -11.72
C SER A 519 -0.49 33.13 -13.05
N LEU A 520 0.61 32.39 -13.18
CA LEU A 520 0.92 31.58 -14.35
C LEU A 520 0.49 30.13 -14.15
N ALA A 521 -0.10 29.52 -15.18
CA ALA A 521 -0.36 28.08 -15.20
C ALA A 521 0.96 27.34 -15.55
N VAL A 522 1.47 26.50 -14.64
CA VAL A 522 2.72 25.75 -14.86
C VAL A 522 2.40 24.36 -15.39
N THR A 523 2.96 24.00 -16.54
CA THR A 523 2.85 22.66 -17.15
C THR A 523 4.23 22.08 -17.43
N VAL A 524 4.40 20.76 -17.25
CA VAL A 524 5.65 20.03 -17.48
C VAL A 524 5.39 18.99 -18.56
N GLU A 525 6.13 19.09 -19.67
CA GLU A 525 6.05 18.21 -20.83
C GLU A 525 7.41 17.53 -21.07
N GLU A 526 7.40 16.34 -21.66
CA GLU A 526 8.65 15.67 -22.05
C GLU A 526 9.26 16.38 -23.27
N ALA A 527 10.55 16.68 -23.20
CA ALA A 527 11.28 17.16 -24.35
C ALA A 527 11.46 16.00 -25.34
N GLU A 528 10.89 16.11 -26.55
CA GLU A 528 11.23 15.18 -27.64
C GLU A 528 12.73 15.34 -27.92
N ALA A 529 13.48 14.22 -27.93
CA ALA A 529 14.93 14.19 -28.13
C ALA A 529 15.28 14.99 -29.40
N ALA A 530 16.02 16.09 -29.23
CA ALA A 530 16.56 16.83 -30.34
C ALA A 530 17.41 15.88 -31.20
N PRO A 531 17.26 15.83 -32.53
CA PRO A 531 18.06 14.97 -33.38
C PRO A 531 19.55 15.37 -33.22
N SER A 532 20.37 14.38 -32.81
CA SER A 532 21.82 14.55 -32.64
C SER A 532 22.43 15.24 -33.85
N ALA A 533 23.20 16.32 -33.59
CA ALA A 533 23.87 17.18 -34.56
C ALA A 533 25.06 16.50 -35.23
N ASP A 534 24.91 15.32 -35.84
CA ASP A 534 25.92 14.65 -36.64
C ASP A 534 25.29 13.82 -37.77
N LYS A 535 24.42 14.43 -38.58
CA LYS A 535 24.16 13.99 -39.96
C LYS A 535 23.92 15.22 -40.83
N LYS A 536 24.92 15.59 -41.62
CA LYS A 536 24.72 16.53 -42.74
C LYS A 536 23.56 16.05 -43.61
N PRO A 537 22.55 16.87 -43.88
CA PRO A 537 21.49 16.50 -44.79
C PRO A 537 21.99 16.63 -46.24
N THR A 538 22.27 15.50 -46.88
CA THR A 538 22.19 15.42 -48.33
C THR A 538 20.74 15.32 -48.71
N ARG A 539 20.07 16.47 -48.83
CA ARG A 539 18.74 16.55 -49.49
C ARG A 539 18.96 17.07 -50.90
N ASP A 540 18.55 16.23 -51.85
CA ASP A 540 18.51 16.48 -53.26
C ASP A 540 17.55 17.65 -53.53
N ILE A 541 18.07 18.71 -54.19
CA ILE A 541 17.33 19.95 -54.51
C ILE A 541 16.14 19.71 -55.48
N ASN A 542 16.01 18.51 -56.02
CA ASN A 542 14.93 18.15 -56.96
C ASN A 542 13.58 17.80 -56.34
N GLU A 543 13.49 17.55 -55.01
CA GLU A 543 12.19 17.30 -54.35
C GLU A 543 11.38 18.53 -53.99
N LEU A 544 11.96 19.74 -54.08
CA LEU A 544 11.27 21.01 -53.79
C LEU A 544 10.37 21.52 -54.92
N LYS A 545 10.33 20.85 -56.09
CA LYS A 545 9.48 21.27 -57.22
C LYS A 545 8.06 20.76 -57.16
N ASN A 546 7.69 19.90 -56.24
CA ASN A 546 6.38 19.29 -56.14
C ASN A 546 5.44 19.88 -55.07
N PHE A 547 5.82 20.94 -54.36
CA PHE A 547 4.94 21.65 -53.44
C PHE A 547 4.50 23.00 -54.03
N LYS A 548 3.66 22.95 -55.01
CA LYS A 548 2.73 24.04 -55.34
C LYS A 548 1.34 23.65 -54.89
N GLU A 549 0.72 24.57 -54.15
CA GLU A 549 -0.66 24.58 -53.68
C GLU A 549 -0.93 23.94 -52.31
N THR A 550 -0.74 24.72 -51.24
CA THR A 550 -1.71 24.79 -50.14
C THR A 550 -1.74 26.22 -49.62
N ARG A 551 -2.90 26.87 -49.77
CA ARG A 551 -3.21 28.20 -49.29
C ARG A 551 -3.38 28.18 -47.79
N PHE A 552 -2.76 29.13 -47.11
CA PHE A 552 -3.09 29.52 -45.75
C PHE A 552 -4.51 30.12 -45.69
N ILE A 553 -5.32 29.63 -44.75
CA ILE A 553 -6.37 30.36 -44.07
C ILE A 553 -6.09 30.28 -42.60
#